data_9bc5ca2f16c652377008edd2abbca471
#
_entry.id   9bc5ca2f16c652377008edd2abbca471
#
_cell.length_a   1.000
_cell.length_b   1.000
_cell.length_c   1.000
_cell.angle_alpha   90.00
_cell.angle_beta   90.00
_cell.angle_gamma   90.00
#
_symmetry.space_group_name_H-M   'P 1'
#
loop_
_entity.id
_entity.type
_entity.pdbx_description
1 polymer ?
#
loop_
_entity_poly.entity_id
_entity_poly.type
_entity_poly.pdbx_seq_one_letter_code
_entity_poly.pdbx_strand_id
1 'polypeptide(L)'
;MDFSKIKFFTISDKGLKISSKEKINFLEQFSNLINSGIPILNSLKIIMYQTKNKKLKILLEKMISSINKGDSLKESFAHFPKIFGYFDLSIIEMGEVTGKLGDSIETIKQKEEKEKELRTKIIGALIYPIVIISLSIIMIGVFMVYVIPKIQKMYADSKVNLPELTQNVIKLSDFTQKNIDKIIIGIIIFIILVYIFKTHKKTKIYWDNFILRIPIFGSLIKKKILAMFASSLGILLKNGVMINKSLSISSRTLENDYYEKKLTEMNSRVSKGIQLSELMGINEIQSGKENFLFPIELASVVKIGEETGNLAELLIKISKKQNKEIDNVVKNIQTAIEPLVIIIIGVIVGTLIMAIMLPFFNMVNVI
;
A
#
# COMPACT_ATOMS: atom_id res chain seq x y z
N MET A 1 11.61 13.52 42.33
CA MET A 1 10.34 13.66 41.58
C MET A 1 9.63 12.32 41.61
N ASP A 2 8.48 12.29 42.26
CA ASP A 2 7.76 11.05 42.60
C ASP A 2 6.99 10.51 41.43
N PHE A 3 7.37 9.33 40.94
CA PHE A 3 6.85 8.66 39.73
C PHE A 3 5.52 7.90 39.95
N SER A 4 4.92 8.00 41.15
CA SER A 4 3.73 7.22 41.55
C SER A 4 2.37 7.71 41.05
N LYS A 5 2.30 8.85 40.37
CA LYS A 5 1.02 9.50 39.97
C LYS A 5 0.66 9.49 38.48
N ILE A 6 1.37 8.77 37.63
CA ILE A 6 0.96 8.64 36.24
C ILE A 6 -0.03 7.47 36.12
N LYS A 7 -1.32 7.77 35.99
CA LYS A 7 -2.38 6.80 35.63
C LYS A 7 -1.97 6.08 34.35
N PHE A 8 -1.51 4.85 34.47
CA PHE A 8 -1.27 3.95 33.34
C PHE A 8 -2.59 3.72 32.61
N PHE A 9 -2.76 4.37 31.48
CA PHE A 9 -3.70 3.93 30.47
C PHE A 9 -3.20 2.57 29.98
N THR A 10 -3.88 1.50 30.33
CA THR A 10 -3.61 0.12 29.87
C THR A 10 -3.96 -0.01 28.39
N ILE A 11 -3.16 0.64 27.54
CA ILE A 11 -3.15 0.29 26.11
C ILE A 11 -2.33 -1.00 26.03
N SER A 12 -2.96 -2.08 25.61
CA SER A 12 -2.26 -3.35 25.34
C SER A 12 -1.05 -3.05 24.44
N ASP A 13 0.14 -3.48 24.83
CA ASP A 13 1.40 -3.23 24.10
C ASP A 13 1.30 -3.64 22.64
N LYS A 14 0.61 -4.75 22.38
CA LYS A 14 0.32 -5.26 21.04
C LYS A 14 -0.60 -4.34 20.22
N GLY A 15 -1.30 -3.39 20.85
CA GLY A 15 -2.24 -2.44 20.20
C GLY A 15 -1.64 -1.08 19.85
N LEU A 16 -0.47 -0.73 20.41
CA LEU A 16 0.15 0.59 20.22
C LEU A 16 0.55 0.80 18.76
N LYS A 17 0.26 1.99 18.22
CA LYS A 17 0.66 2.43 16.86
C LYS A 17 1.16 3.86 16.91
N ILE A 18 2.24 4.12 16.21
CA ILE A 18 2.77 5.46 15.91
C ILE A 18 2.73 5.70 14.40
N SER A 19 2.81 6.95 13.97
CA SER A 19 2.88 7.28 12.54
C SER A 19 4.24 6.90 11.96
N SER A 20 4.30 6.61 10.64
CA SER A 20 5.57 6.33 9.95
C SER A 20 6.55 7.49 10.09
N LYS A 21 6.07 8.75 10.13
CA LYS A 21 6.91 9.93 10.35
C LYS A 21 7.59 9.88 11.72
N GLU A 22 6.83 9.52 12.75
CA GLU A 22 7.35 9.41 14.12
C GLU A 22 8.31 8.25 14.28
N LYS A 23 8.02 7.08 13.64
CA LYS A 23 8.93 5.95 13.63
C LYS A 23 10.27 6.32 12.98
N ILE A 24 10.24 6.98 11.81
CA ILE A 24 11.44 7.43 11.10
C ILE A 24 12.24 8.41 11.97
N ASN A 25 11.59 9.44 12.51
CA ASN A 25 12.27 10.43 13.35
C ASN A 25 12.90 9.79 14.62
N PHE A 26 12.21 8.82 15.24
CA PHE A 26 12.73 8.05 16.35
C PHE A 26 13.97 7.27 15.95
N LEU A 27 13.90 6.52 14.84
CA LEU A 27 15.02 5.72 14.35
C LEU A 27 16.22 6.59 13.97
N GLU A 28 16.01 7.74 13.36
CA GLU A 28 17.05 8.71 13.01
C GLU A 28 17.77 9.24 14.24
N GLN A 29 17.02 9.74 15.23
CA GLN A 29 17.62 10.23 16.47
C GLN A 29 18.36 9.11 17.21
N PHE A 30 17.77 7.91 17.25
CA PHE A 30 18.34 6.78 17.95
C PHE A 30 19.64 6.30 17.28
N SER A 31 19.68 6.16 15.95
CA SER A 31 20.90 5.79 15.23
C SER A 31 22.00 6.83 15.42
N ASN A 32 21.68 8.13 15.35
CA ASN A 32 22.63 9.21 15.55
C ASN A 32 23.26 9.20 16.96
N LEU A 33 22.44 9.01 18.00
CA LEU A 33 22.93 8.95 19.38
C LEU A 33 23.82 7.71 19.62
N ILE A 34 23.43 6.55 19.11
CA ILE A 34 24.21 5.31 19.19
C ILE A 34 25.54 5.45 18.43
N ASN A 35 25.52 5.99 17.21
CA ASN A 35 26.73 6.21 16.41
C ASN A 35 27.66 7.25 17.02
N SER A 36 27.14 8.15 17.87
CA SER A 36 27.93 9.09 18.67
C SER A 36 28.48 8.47 19.96
N GLY A 37 28.28 7.17 20.19
CA GLY A 37 28.80 6.46 21.37
C GLY A 37 27.95 6.59 22.64
N ILE A 38 26.75 7.16 22.54
CA ILE A 38 25.86 7.30 23.69
C ILE A 38 25.22 5.94 24.02
N PRO A 39 25.27 5.47 25.28
CA PRO A 39 24.67 4.20 25.70
C PRO A 39 23.18 4.11 25.35
N ILE A 40 22.71 2.90 25.00
CA ILE A 40 21.33 2.61 24.54
C ILE A 40 20.28 3.22 25.48
N LEU A 41 20.37 2.93 26.78
CA LEU A 41 19.41 3.45 27.76
C LEU A 41 19.39 4.98 27.85
N ASN A 42 20.55 5.62 27.74
CA ASN A 42 20.63 7.08 27.76
C ASN A 42 20.05 7.67 26.47
N SER A 43 20.33 7.07 25.34
CA SER A 43 19.75 7.48 24.05
C SER A 43 18.23 7.42 24.07
N LEU A 44 17.63 6.33 24.57
CA LEU A 44 16.17 6.21 24.70
C LEU A 44 15.59 7.24 25.67
N LYS A 45 16.26 7.52 26.80
CA LYS A 45 15.84 8.57 27.76
C LYS A 45 15.88 9.96 27.14
N ILE A 46 16.93 10.31 26.40
CA ILE A 46 17.07 11.60 25.70
C ILE A 46 15.90 11.80 24.75
N ILE A 47 15.61 10.81 23.89
CA ILE A 47 14.50 10.88 22.93
C ILE A 47 13.15 10.97 23.66
N MET A 48 12.97 10.23 24.75
CA MET A 48 11.75 10.26 25.56
C MET A 48 11.48 11.66 26.14
N TYR A 49 12.51 12.38 26.60
CA TYR A 49 12.36 13.74 27.12
C TYR A 49 12.10 14.77 26.03
N GLN A 50 12.62 14.57 24.82
CA GLN A 50 12.44 15.48 23.69
C GLN A 50 11.11 15.31 22.98
N THR A 51 10.51 14.10 23.05
CA THR A 51 9.28 13.83 22.29
C THR A 51 8.04 14.44 22.96
N LYS A 52 7.20 15.10 22.13
CA LYS A 52 5.87 15.58 22.53
C LYS A 52 4.76 14.55 22.30
N ASN A 53 5.06 13.48 21.54
CA ASN A 53 4.08 12.45 21.22
C ASN A 53 3.88 11.49 22.39
N LYS A 54 2.68 11.49 22.95
CA LYS A 54 2.31 10.65 24.10
C LYS A 54 2.48 9.14 23.81
N LYS A 55 2.17 8.69 22.59
CA LYS A 55 2.30 7.27 22.23
C LYS A 55 3.76 6.85 22.12
N LEU A 56 4.60 7.69 21.52
CA LEU A 56 6.04 7.44 21.44
C LEU A 56 6.66 7.45 22.83
N LYS A 57 6.21 8.34 23.71
CA LYS A 57 6.69 8.39 25.12
C LYS A 57 6.37 7.10 25.86
N ILE A 58 5.13 6.58 25.76
CA ILE A 58 4.73 5.30 26.35
C ILE A 58 5.58 4.14 25.80
N LEU A 59 5.83 4.12 24.49
CA LEU A 59 6.69 3.14 23.86
C LEU A 59 8.09 3.17 24.47
N LEU A 60 8.71 4.34 24.55
CA LEU A 60 10.07 4.51 25.07
C LEU A 60 10.17 4.15 26.57
N GLU A 61 9.19 4.54 27.39
CA GLU A 61 9.11 4.17 28.80
C GLU A 61 9.10 2.64 28.98
N LYS A 62 8.33 1.93 28.17
CA LYS A 62 8.26 0.46 28.22
C LYS A 62 9.54 -0.19 27.72
N MET A 63 10.15 0.33 26.64
CA MET A 63 11.45 -0.16 26.16
C MET A 63 12.55 0.02 27.22
N ILE A 64 12.63 1.20 27.85
CA ILE A 64 13.57 1.47 28.93
C ILE A 64 13.34 0.52 30.11
N SER A 65 12.08 0.26 30.47
CA SER A 65 11.73 -0.68 31.54
C SER A 65 12.14 -2.12 31.22
N SER A 66 11.94 -2.56 29.97
CA SER A 66 12.33 -3.90 29.49
C SER A 66 13.83 -4.09 29.54
N ILE A 67 14.60 -3.15 28.99
CA ILE A 67 16.07 -3.20 29.00
C ILE A 67 16.64 -3.16 30.44
N ASN A 68 16.05 -2.36 31.35
CA ASN A 68 16.45 -2.33 32.75
C ASN A 68 16.19 -3.67 33.51
N LYS A 69 15.28 -4.51 32.98
CA LYS A 69 15.04 -5.87 33.49
C LYS A 69 16.02 -6.91 32.94
N GLY A 70 16.89 -6.51 32.01
CA GLY A 70 17.87 -7.37 31.39
C GLY A 70 17.47 -7.93 30.00
N ASP A 71 16.32 -7.51 29.45
CA ASP A 71 15.94 -7.92 28.11
C ASP A 71 16.92 -7.32 27.07
N SER A 72 17.18 -8.06 25.99
CA SER A 72 17.91 -7.54 24.84
C SER A 72 17.13 -6.41 24.15
N LEU A 73 17.82 -5.61 23.34
CA LEU A 73 17.16 -4.55 22.58
C LEU A 73 16.11 -5.16 21.61
N LYS A 74 16.46 -6.26 20.93
CA LYS A 74 15.52 -7.03 20.09
C LYS A 74 14.25 -7.41 20.85
N GLU A 75 14.37 -7.96 22.07
CA GLU A 75 13.22 -8.36 22.87
C GLU A 75 12.37 -7.16 23.27
N SER A 76 13.01 -6.07 23.64
CA SER A 76 12.34 -4.80 23.96
C SER A 76 11.51 -4.28 22.78
N PHE A 77 12.03 -4.34 21.54
CA PHE A 77 11.30 -3.94 20.33
C PHE A 77 10.19 -4.93 19.97
N ALA A 78 10.38 -6.23 20.27
CA ALA A 78 9.41 -7.28 19.95
C ALA A 78 8.08 -7.16 20.71
N HIS A 79 8.05 -6.41 21.82
CA HIS A 79 6.80 -6.09 22.52
C HIS A 79 5.84 -5.26 21.65
N PHE A 80 6.31 -4.61 20.57
CA PHE A 80 5.55 -3.70 19.72
C PHE A 80 5.45 -4.18 18.26
N PRO A 81 4.83 -5.35 17.99
CA PRO A 81 4.84 -5.98 16.66
C PRO A 81 4.09 -5.20 15.57
N LYS A 82 3.26 -4.21 15.96
CA LYS A 82 2.58 -3.29 15.01
C LYS A 82 3.45 -2.11 14.60
N ILE A 83 4.58 -1.89 15.26
CA ILE A 83 5.54 -0.82 14.98
C ILE A 83 6.80 -1.41 14.36
N PHE A 84 7.32 -2.49 14.97
CA PHE A 84 8.54 -3.16 14.54
C PHE A 84 8.24 -4.57 14.06
N GLY A 85 8.40 -4.79 12.76
CA GLY A 85 8.13 -6.07 12.12
C GLY A 85 9.32 -7.04 12.22
N TYR A 86 9.16 -8.23 11.66
CA TYR A 86 10.18 -9.28 11.65
C TYR A 86 11.51 -8.82 11.05
N PHE A 87 11.47 -8.00 10.00
CA PHE A 87 12.65 -7.41 9.38
C PHE A 87 13.42 -6.53 10.39
N ASP A 88 12.72 -5.60 11.04
CA ASP A 88 13.34 -4.66 11.99
C ASP A 88 14.01 -5.42 13.13
N LEU A 89 13.31 -6.39 13.72
CA LEU A 89 13.83 -7.22 14.80
C LEU A 89 15.07 -8.03 14.39
N SER A 90 15.12 -8.53 13.16
CA SER A 90 16.25 -9.29 12.67
C SER A 90 17.48 -8.42 12.41
N ILE A 91 17.28 -7.21 11.91
CA ILE A 91 18.39 -6.26 11.72
C ILE A 91 18.92 -5.76 13.07
N ILE A 92 18.04 -5.50 14.05
CA ILE A 92 18.46 -5.15 15.43
C ILE A 92 19.25 -6.30 16.04
N GLU A 93 18.78 -7.56 15.95
CA GLU A 93 19.48 -8.74 16.46
C GLU A 93 20.91 -8.83 15.88
N MET A 94 21.06 -8.64 14.57
CA MET A 94 22.37 -8.64 13.95
C MET A 94 23.26 -7.48 14.41
N GLY A 95 22.66 -6.29 14.60
CA GLY A 95 23.36 -5.12 15.13
C GLY A 95 23.87 -5.33 16.56
N GLU A 96 23.07 -5.98 17.42
CA GLU A 96 23.48 -6.34 18.78
C GLU A 96 24.64 -7.34 18.77
N VAL A 97 24.53 -8.41 17.97
CA VAL A 97 25.55 -9.48 17.89
C VAL A 97 26.87 -8.96 17.29
N THR A 98 26.80 -8.07 16.31
CA THR A 98 27.99 -7.57 15.59
C THR A 98 28.57 -6.26 16.20
N GLY A 99 27.90 -5.67 17.19
CA GLY A 99 28.27 -4.37 17.75
C GLY A 99 28.01 -3.18 16.82
N LYS A 100 27.29 -3.36 15.71
CA LYS A 100 26.98 -2.33 14.70
C LYS A 100 25.54 -1.85 14.80
N LEU A 101 25.07 -1.61 16.02
CA LEU A 101 23.67 -1.30 16.27
C LEU A 101 23.22 0.01 15.60
N GLY A 102 24.05 1.05 15.61
CA GLY A 102 23.72 2.32 14.97
C GLY A 102 23.50 2.19 13.48
N ASP A 103 24.36 1.45 12.77
CA ASP A 103 24.22 1.15 11.34
C ASP A 103 22.98 0.31 11.04
N SER A 104 22.66 -0.62 11.94
CA SER A 104 21.46 -1.46 11.85
C SER A 104 20.19 -0.62 11.96
N ILE A 105 20.12 0.29 12.92
CA ILE A 105 18.98 1.20 13.08
C ILE A 105 18.87 2.15 11.89
N GLU A 106 19.98 2.67 11.38
CA GLU A 106 20.00 3.50 10.17
C GLU A 106 19.47 2.73 8.94
N THR A 107 19.82 1.45 8.82
CA THR A 107 19.31 0.56 7.77
C THR A 107 17.78 0.42 7.84
N ILE A 108 17.21 0.25 9.04
CA ILE A 108 15.76 0.19 9.24
C ILE A 108 15.12 1.53 8.88
N LYS A 109 15.72 2.64 9.32
CA LYS A 109 15.25 4.00 8.98
C LYS A 109 15.17 4.21 7.47
N GLN A 110 16.25 3.89 6.75
CA GLN A 110 16.31 4.05 5.29
C GLN A 110 15.26 3.20 4.56
N LYS A 111 14.97 1.99 5.06
CA LYS A 111 13.88 1.15 4.54
C LYS A 111 12.52 1.83 4.75
N GLU A 112 12.23 2.29 5.96
CA GLU A 112 10.98 2.97 6.30
C GLU A 112 10.78 4.26 5.49
N GLU A 113 11.84 5.04 5.26
CA GLU A 113 11.81 6.24 4.43
C GLU A 113 11.43 5.92 2.98
N LYS A 114 12.06 4.90 2.39
CA LYS A 114 11.74 4.45 1.02
C LYS A 114 10.32 3.94 0.88
N GLU A 115 9.84 3.16 1.85
CA GLU A 115 8.46 2.67 1.85
C GLU A 115 7.45 3.81 1.98
N LYS A 116 7.73 4.79 2.84
CA LYS A 116 6.91 6.00 2.99
C LYS A 116 6.93 6.85 1.72
N GLU A 117 8.10 7.08 1.11
CA GLU A 117 8.25 7.83 -0.13
C GLU A 117 7.42 7.18 -1.26
N LEU A 118 7.56 5.87 -1.44
CA LEU A 118 6.82 5.11 -2.43
C LEU A 118 5.31 5.21 -2.20
N ARG A 119 4.86 5.04 -0.95
CA ARG A 119 3.46 5.18 -0.59
C ARG A 119 2.93 6.58 -0.89
N THR A 120 3.69 7.62 -0.55
CA THR A 120 3.31 9.01 -0.80
C THR A 120 3.20 9.30 -2.30
N LYS A 121 4.12 8.80 -3.11
CA LYS A 121 4.08 8.91 -4.58
C LYS A 121 2.83 8.25 -5.16
N ILE A 122 2.53 7.01 -4.76
CA ILE A 122 1.34 6.28 -5.25
C ILE A 122 0.05 7.01 -4.86
N ILE A 123 -0.07 7.43 -3.60
CA ILE A 123 -1.27 8.16 -3.13
C ILE A 123 -1.38 9.50 -3.84
N GLY A 124 -0.29 10.25 -3.94
CA GLY A 124 -0.27 11.55 -4.63
C GLY A 124 -0.73 11.47 -6.07
N ALA A 125 -0.33 10.40 -6.79
CA ALA A 125 -0.75 10.17 -8.17
C ALA A 125 -2.27 9.92 -8.31
N LEU A 126 -2.91 9.38 -7.28
CA LEU A 126 -4.33 9.04 -7.29
C LEU A 126 -5.23 10.19 -6.81
N ILE A 127 -4.69 11.23 -6.16
CA ILE A 127 -5.49 12.34 -5.63
C ILE A 127 -6.25 13.05 -6.75
N TYR A 128 -5.57 13.46 -7.82
CA TYR A 128 -6.18 14.18 -8.94
C TYR A 128 -7.34 13.39 -9.58
N PRO A 129 -7.16 12.12 -10.00
CA PRO A 129 -8.26 11.30 -10.51
C PRO A 129 -9.46 11.19 -9.54
N ILE A 130 -9.19 10.98 -8.26
CA ILE A 130 -10.25 10.85 -7.25
C ILE A 130 -11.05 12.14 -7.13
N VAL A 131 -10.40 13.31 -7.09
CA VAL A 131 -11.06 14.61 -7.01
C VAL A 131 -11.95 14.83 -8.23
N ILE A 132 -11.43 14.61 -9.44
CA ILE A 132 -12.20 14.82 -10.67
C ILE A 132 -13.39 13.86 -10.77
N ILE A 133 -13.20 12.57 -10.47
CA ILE A 133 -14.29 11.58 -10.46
C ILE A 133 -15.35 11.98 -9.41
N SER A 134 -14.93 12.41 -8.23
CA SER A 134 -15.85 12.85 -7.18
C SER A 134 -16.69 14.05 -7.60
N LEU A 135 -16.05 15.08 -8.19
CA LEU A 135 -16.76 16.24 -8.73
C LEU A 135 -17.72 15.85 -9.84
N SER A 136 -17.33 14.94 -10.73
CA SER A 136 -18.19 14.43 -11.82
C SER A 136 -19.43 13.72 -11.27
N ILE A 137 -19.25 12.86 -10.26
CA ILE A 137 -20.37 12.16 -9.60
C ILE A 137 -21.34 13.17 -8.94
N ILE A 138 -20.79 14.17 -8.25
CA ILE A 138 -21.60 15.24 -7.64
C ILE A 138 -22.39 15.99 -8.70
N MET A 139 -21.73 16.39 -9.81
CA MET A 139 -22.36 17.09 -10.92
C MET A 139 -23.51 16.26 -11.54
N ILE A 140 -23.27 14.98 -11.85
CA ILE A 140 -24.28 14.06 -12.36
C ILE A 140 -25.45 13.95 -11.36
N GLY A 141 -25.15 13.82 -10.08
CA GLY A 141 -26.18 13.76 -9.03
C GLY A 141 -27.06 15.02 -9.01
N VAL A 142 -26.46 16.20 -9.08
CA VAL A 142 -27.21 17.47 -9.15
C VAL A 142 -28.08 17.53 -10.42
N PHE A 143 -27.57 17.13 -11.57
CA PHE A 143 -28.35 17.07 -12.80
C PHE A 143 -29.56 16.12 -12.68
N MET A 144 -29.33 14.90 -12.16
CA MET A 144 -30.37 13.88 -12.03
C MET A 144 -31.45 14.25 -11.01
N VAL A 145 -31.10 14.95 -9.93
CA VAL A 145 -32.04 15.25 -8.85
C VAL A 145 -32.75 16.59 -9.04
N TYR A 146 -32.10 17.58 -9.63
CA TYR A 146 -32.65 18.95 -9.73
C TYR A 146 -32.97 19.38 -11.15
N VAL A 147 -32.13 19.09 -12.14
CA VAL A 147 -32.29 19.64 -13.49
C VAL A 147 -33.28 18.80 -14.31
N ILE A 148 -33.10 17.50 -14.35
CA ILE A 148 -33.94 16.60 -15.15
C ILE A 148 -35.43 16.65 -14.72
N PRO A 149 -35.80 16.65 -13.44
CA PRO A 149 -37.20 16.76 -13.03
C PRO A 149 -37.86 18.08 -13.42
N LYS A 150 -37.13 19.19 -13.45
CA LYS A 150 -37.67 20.48 -13.92
C LYS A 150 -37.99 20.42 -15.40
N ILE A 151 -37.12 19.79 -16.21
CA ILE A 151 -37.34 19.60 -17.63
C ILE A 151 -38.53 18.67 -17.84
N GLN A 152 -38.63 17.57 -17.11
CA GLN A 152 -39.77 16.65 -17.19
C GLN A 152 -41.11 17.35 -16.96
N LYS A 153 -41.21 18.24 -15.92
CA LYS A 153 -42.43 19.04 -15.67
C LYS A 153 -42.77 19.97 -16.83
N MET A 154 -41.79 20.71 -17.37
CA MET A 154 -41.99 21.62 -18.50
C MET A 154 -42.60 20.90 -19.73
N TYR A 155 -42.13 19.68 -20.01
CA TYR A 155 -42.60 18.92 -21.14
C TYR A 155 -43.96 18.21 -20.91
N ALA A 156 -44.24 17.81 -19.65
CA ALA A 156 -45.54 17.25 -19.30
C ALA A 156 -46.68 18.23 -19.60
N ASP A 157 -46.42 19.53 -19.41
CA ASP A 157 -47.37 20.61 -19.67
C ASP A 157 -47.56 20.87 -21.17
N SER A 158 -46.57 20.53 -22.01
CA SER A 158 -46.55 20.86 -23.45
C SER A 158 -47.14 19.78 -24.37
N LYS A 159 -47.53 18.60 -23.87
CA LYS A 159 -48.06 17.43 -24.59
C LYS A 159 -47.21 16.97 -25.79
N VAL A 160 -45.93 17.27 -25.83
CA VAL A 160 -45.00 16.90 -26.90
C VAL A 160 -44.34 15.55 -26.56
N ASN A 161 -44.24 14.67 -27.56
CA ASN A 161 -43.53 13.39 -27.40
C ASN A 161 -42.03 13.63 -27.21
N LEU A 162 -41.48 13.15 -26.09
CA LEU A 162 -40.06 13.25 -25.78
C LEU A 162 -39.22 12.29 -26.64
N PRO A 163 -38.06 12.73 -27.13
CA PRO A 163 -37.10 11.84 -27.81
C PRO A 163 -36.67 10.69 -26.88
N GLU A 164 -36.33 9.52 -27.45
CA GLU A 164 -35.95 8.32 -26.72
C GLU A 164 -34.77 8.56 -25.74
N LEU A 165 -33.78 9.32 -26.18
CA LEU A 165 -32.62 9.68 -25.34
C LEU A 165 -33.06 10.42 -24.07
N THR A 166 -33.94 11.41 -24.23
CA THR A 166 -34.48 12.18 -23.09
C THR A 166 -35.32 11.31 -22.18
N GLN A 167 -36.18 10.43 -22.74
CA GLN A 167 -36.96 9.47 -21.97
C GLN A 167 -36.06 8.54 -21.13
N ASN A 168 -34.93 8.05 -21.69
CA ASN A 168 -34.01 7.18 -20.98
C ASN A 168 -33.28 7.91 -19.83
N VAL A 169 -32.88 9.18 -20.04
CA VAL A 169 -32.29 10.00 -18.98
C VAL A 169 -33.31 10.30 -17.89
N ILE A 170 -34.57 10.57 -18.23
CA ILE A 170 -35.66 10.77 -17.24
C ILE A 170 -35.89 9.48 -16.43
N LYS A 171 -36.00 8.31 -17.10
CA LYS A 171 -36.13 7.02 -16.39
C LYS A 171 -35.01 6.76 -15.44
N LEU A 172 -33.75 7.07 -15.81
CA LEU A 172 -32.59 6.94 -14.95
C LEU A 172 -32.64 7.91 -13.78
N SER A 173 -33.10 9.16 -14.00
CA SER A 173 -33.32 10.16 -12.95
C SER A 173 -34.36 9.70 -11.93
N ASP A 174 -35.52 9.24 -12.41
CA ASP A 174 -36.60 8.73 -11.57
C ASP A 174 -36.15 7.51 -10.76
N PHE A 175 -35.43 6.59 -11.40
CA PHE A 175 -34.85 5.43 -10.72
C PHE A 175 -33.89 5.87 -9.62
N THR A 176 -33.02 6.84 -9.89
CA THR A 176 -32.05 7.36 -8.93
C THR A 176 -32.75 8.03 -7.75
N GLN A 177 -33.73 8.89 -8.01
CA GLN A 177 -34.48 9.58 -6.96
C GLN A 177 -35.30 8.63 -6.08
N LYS A 178 -35.99 7.65 -6.71
CA LYS A 178 -36.81 6.67 -5.97
C LYS A 178 -35.99 5.67 -5.16
N ASN A 179 -34.74 5.45 -5.53
CA ASN A 179 -33.90 4.41 -4.91
C ASN A 179 -32.60 4.96 -4.31
N ILE A 180 -32.51 6.29 -4.08
CA ILE A 180 -31.29 6.92 -3.56
C ILE A 180 -30.83 6.27 -2.23
N ASP A 181 -31.77 5.96 -1.36
CA ASP A 181 -31.51 5.28 -0.07
C ASP A 181 -30.90 3.89 -0.31
N LYS A 182 -31.48 3.13 -1.25
CA LYS A 182 -31.00 1.78 -1.58
C LYS A 182 -29.63 1.83 -2.26
N ILE A 183 -29.36 2.85 -3.09
CA ILE A 183 -28.05 3.07 -3.74
C ILE A 183 -26.99 3.36 -2.68
N ILE A 184 -27.28 4.28 -1.74
CA ILE A 184 -26.37 4.60 -0.64
C ILE A 184 -26.10 3.36 0.23
N ILE A 185 -27.16 2.63 0.64
CA ILE A 185 -27.02 1.40 1.40
C ILE A 185 -26.20 0.36 0.63
N GLY A 186 -26.47 0.19 -0.68
CA GLY A 186 -25.70 -0.71 -1.55
C GLY A 186 -24.21 -0.37 -1.61
N ILE A 187 -23.86 0.91 -1.72
CA ILE A 187 -22.47 1.39 -1.69
C ILE A 187 -21.83 1.07 -0.34
N ILE A 188 -22.54 1.34 0.77
CA ILE A 188 -22.03 1.05 2.12
C ILE A 188 -21.80 -0.46 2.29
N ILE A 189 -22.77 -1.30 1.90
CA ILE A 189 -22.64 -2.76 1.96
C ILE A 189 -21.47 -3.22 1.10
N PHE A 190 -21.30 -2.68 -0.11
CA PHE A 190 -20.19 -3.01 -1.00
C PHE A 190 -18.83 -2.68 -0.36
N ILE A 191 -18.70 -1.48 0.24
CA ILE A 191 -17.48 -1.09 0.97
C ILE A 191 -17.20 -2.03 2.14
N ILE A 192 -18.22 -2.39 2.91
CA ILE A 192 -18.10 -3.33 4.03
C ILE A 192 -17.67 -4.72 3.53
N LEU A 193 -18.28 -5.22 2.46
CA LEU A 193 -17.91 -6.51 1.87
C LEU A 193 -16.46 -6.52 1.40
N VAL A 194 -16.03 -5.49 0.66
CA VAL A 194 -14.62 -5.34 0.23
C VAL A 194 -13.68 -5.31 1.44
N TYR A 195 -14.06 -4.60 2.49
CA TYR A 195 -13.27 -4.54 3.73
C TYR A 195 -13.16 -5.91 4.41
N ILE A 196 -14.27 -6.67 4.50
CA ILE A 196 -14.29 -8.02 5.07
C ILE A 196 -13.44 -8.97 4.23
N PHE A 197 -13.58 -8.95 2.89
CA PHE A 197 -12.78 -9.78 1.98
C PHE A 197 -11.28 -9.52 2.11
N LYS A 198 -10.89 -8.26 2.28
CA LYS A 198 -9.50 -7.83 2.44
C LYS A 198 -8.91 -8.20 3.81
N THR A 199 -9.72 -8.26 4.87
CA THR A 199 -9.22 -8.43 6.25
C THR A 199 -9.35 -9.86 6.77
N HIS A 200 -10.27 -10.65 6.23
CA HIS A 200 -10.51 -12.01 6.71
C HIS A 200 -9.45 -12.99 6.18
N LYS A 201 -8.74 -13.69 7.07
CA LYS A 201 -7.58 -14.56 6.74
C LYS A 201 -7.83 -15.56 5.61
N LYS A 202 -9.02 -16.15 5.50
CA LYS A 202 -9.33 -17.16 4.48
C LYS A 202 -9.55 -16.56 3.09
N THR A 203 -10.10 -15.35 2.99
CA THR A 203 -10.44 -14.70 1.73
C THR A 203 -9.33 -13.78 1.23
N LYS A 204 -8.46 -13.29 2.13
CA LYS A 204 -7.38 -12.37 1.80
C LYS A 204 -6.44 -12.91 0.71
N ILE A 205 -6.10 -14.19 0.74
CA ILE A 205 -5.23 -14.79 -0.27
C ILE A 205 -5.84 -14.74 -1.69
N TYR A 206 -7.17 -14.94 -1.81
CA TYR A 206 -7.88 -14.84 -3.09
C TYR A 206 -7.99 -13.39 -3.54
N TRP A 207 -8.24 -12.46 -2.61
CA TRP A 207 -8.26 -11.03 -2.86
C TRP A 207 -6.89 -10.54 -3.34
N ASP A 208 -5.83 -10.93 -2.67
CA ASP A 208 -4.45 -10.57 -3.01
C ASP A 208 -4.06 -11.11 -4.41
N ASN A 209 -4.46 -12.32 -4.75
CA ASN A 209 -4.25 -12.87 -6.09
C ASN A 209 -5.09 -12.14 -7.16
N PHE A 210 -6.35 -11.79 -6.85
CA PHE A 210 -7.22 -11.06 -7.76
C PHE A 210 -6.66 -9.67 -8.10
N ILE A 211 -6.22 -8.92 -7.09
CA ILE A 211 -5.64 -7.58 -7.29
C ILE A 211 -4.42 -7.63 -8.22
N LEU A 212 -3.60 -8.67 -8.16
CA LEU A 212 -2.43 -8.82 -9.02
C LEU A 212 -2.80 -9.00 -10.51
N ARG A 213 -4.05 -9.35 -10.82
CA ARG A 213 -4.54 -9.55 -12.19
C ARG A 213 -5.26 -8.33 -12.77
N ILE A 214 -5.53 -7.32 -11.96
CA ILE A 214 -6.16 -6.08 -12.43
C ILE A 214 -5.20 -5.37 -13.39
N PRO A 215 -5.62 -5.01 -14.62
CA PRO A 215 -4.77 -4.28 -15.54
C PRO A 215 -4.28 -2.98 -14.90
N ILE A 216 -3.06 -2.56 -15.21
CA ILE A 216 -2.37 -1.36 -14.70
C ILE A 216 -2.03 -1.47 -13.20
N PHE A 217 -3.05 -1.59 -12.32
CA PHE A 217 -2.85 -1.67 -10.86
C PHE A 217 -2.13 -2.95 -10.42
N GLY A 218 -2.43 -4.10 -11.04
CA GLY A 218 -1.75 -5.35 -10.74
C GLY A 218 -0.26 -5.30 -11.06
N SER A 219 0.12 -4.67 -12.17
CA SER A 219 1.53 -4.44 -12.52
C SER A 219 2.24 -3.58 -11.47
N LEU A 220 1.61 -2.48 -11.04
CA LEU A 220 2.15 -1.60 -10.00
C LEU A 220 2.37 -2.35 -8.67
N ILE A 221 1.36 -3.13 -8.24
CA ILE A 221 1.41 -3.89 -6.99
C ILE A 221 2.48 -4.99 -7.06
N LYS A 222 2.59 -5.71 -8.19
CA LYS A 222 3.65 -6.70 -8.41
C LYS A 222 5.03 -6.08 -8.29
N LYS A 223 5.28 -4.96 -9.00
CA LYS A 223 6.56 -4.25 -8.94
C LYS A 223 6.90 -3.78 -7.52
N LYS A 224 5.90 -3.26 -6.76
CA LYS A 224 6.07 -2.91 -5.35
C LYS A 224 6.50 -4.12 -4.52
N ILE A 225 5.79 -5.24 -4.64
CA ILE A 225 6.08 -6.47 -3.89
C ILE A 225 7.49 -6.98 -4.22
N LEU A 226 7.85 -7.04 -5.50
CA LEU A 226 9.16 -7.50 -5.94
C LEU A 226 10.30 -6.58 -5.50
N ALA A 227 10.07 -5.25 -5.52
CA ALA A 227 11.03 -4.28 -5.00
C ALA A 227 11.24 -4.46 -3.49
N MET A 228 10.16 -4.63 -2.72
CA MET A 228 10.23 -4.87 -1.28
C MET A 228 10.90 -6.19 -0.96
N PHE A 229 10.56 -7.26 -1.68
CA PHE A 229 11.16 -8.57 -1.55
C PHE A 229 12.68 -8.51 -1.79
N ALA A 230 13.08 -8.01 -2.95
CA ALA A 230 14.50 -7.91 -3.32
C ALA A 230 15.28 -7.00 -2.36
N SER A 231 14.69 -5.89 -1.92
CA SER A 231 15.31 -5.01 -0.92
C SER A 231 15.49 -5.71 0.41
N SER A 232 14.43 -6.32 0.96
CA SER A 232 14.47 -6.98 2.27
C SER A 232 15.43 -8.16 2.27
N LEU A 233 15.34 -9.03 1.25
CA LEU A 233 16.22 -10.19 1.13
C LEU A 233 17.69 -9.74 0.96
N GLY A 234 17.96 -8.78 0.07
CA GLY A 234 19.30 -8.28 -0.16
C GLY A 234 19.93 -7.62 1.08
N ILE A 235 19.15 -6.82 1.82
CA ILE A 235 19.64 -6.18 3.05
C ILE A 235 19.94 -7.22 4.14
N LEU A 236 19.06 -8.20 4.34
CA LEU A 236 19.26 -9.27 5.33
C LEU A 236 20.51 -10.10 5.01
N LEU A 237 20.68 -10.51 3.75
CA LEU A 237 21.88 -11.22 3.30
C LEU A 237 23.15 -10.40 3.45
N LYS A 238 23.11 -9.10 3.12
CA LYS A 238 24.25 -8.17 3.30
C LYS A 238 24.66 -8.03 4.75
N ASN A 239 23.71 -8.13 5.68
CA ASN A 239 23.96 -8.12 7.12
C ASN A 239 24.29 -9.51 7.70
N GLY A 240 24.55 -10.53 6.86
CA GLY A 240 25.00 -11.86 7.30
C GLY A 240 23.88 -12.79 7.78
N VAL A 241 22.61 -12.46 7.55
CA VAL A 241 21.50 -13.36 7.89
C VAL A 241 21.45 -14.50 6.88
N MET A 242 21.39 -15.74 7.36
CA MET A 242 21.32 -16.94 6.48
C MET A 242 20.14 -16.86 5.51
N ILE A 243 20.31 -17.38 4.29
CA ILE A 243 19.34 -17.27 3.20
C ILE A 243 17.94 -17.78 3.58
N ASN A 244 17.84 -18.90 4.28
CA ASN A 244 16.55 -19.47 4.71
C ASN A 244 15.83 -18.56 5.71
N LYS A 245 16.56 -18.00 6.68
CA LYS A 245 16.02 -17.03 7.65
C LYS A 245 15.63 -15.73 6.93
N SER A 246 16.48 -15.26 6.02
CA SER A 246 16.23 -14.05 5.21
C SER A 246 15.00 -14.19 4.33
N LEU A 247 14.84 -15.34 3.67
CA LEU A 247 13.69 -15.62 2.80
C LEU A 247 12.37 -15.69 3.62
N SER A 248 12.41 -16.36 4.78
CA SER A 248 11.27 -16.43 5.70
C SER A 248 10.86 -15.05 6.23
N ILE A 249 11.83 -14.20 6.58
CA ILE A 249 11.56 -12.83 7.05
C ILE A 249 11.01 -11.98 5.92
N SER A 250 11.66 -12.02 4.75
CA SER A 250 11.26 -11.22 3.59
C SER A 250 9.85 -11.57 3.13
N SER A 251 9.45 -12.86 3.15
CA SER A 251 8.09 -13.27 2.76
C SER A 251 7.01 -12.61 3.64
N ARG A 252 7.26 -12.53 4.95
CA ARG A 252 6.31 -11.95 5.93
C ARG A 252 6.21 -10.42 5.88
N THR A 253 7.16 -9.75 5.22
CA THR A 253 7.15 -8.28 5.10
C THR A 253 6.34 -7.77 3.91
N LEU A 254 5.87 -8.64 3.01
CA LEU A 254 5.30 -8.24 1.71
C LEU A 254 3.85 -7.73 1.75
N GLU A 255 3.17 -7.82 2.88
CA GLU A 255 1.75 -7.44 3.03
C GLU A 255 0.79 -8.11 2.02
N ASN A 256 1.23 -9.22 1.37
CA ASN A 256 0.47 -9.97 0.38
C ASN A 256 0.54 -11.47 0.71
N ASP A 257 -0.59 -12.04 1.15
CA ASP A 257 -0.65 -13.43 1.62
C ASP A 257 -0.40 -14.45 0.50
N TYR A 258 -0.68 -14.09 -0.77
CA TYR A 258 -0.42 -14.98 -1.89
C TYR A 258 1.08 -15.13 -2.16
N TYR A 259 1.85 -14.02 -2.15
CA TYR A 259 3.30 -14.06 -2.25
C TYR A 259 3.95 -14.67 -1.01
N GLU A 260 3.46 -14.36 0.21
CA GLU A 260 3.96 -14.97 1.45
C GLU A 260 3.86 -16.48 1.40
N LYS A 261 2.71 -17.03 0.99
CA LYS A 261 2.52 -18.48 0.83
C LYS A 261 3.52 -19.07 -0.18
N LYS A 262 3.65 -18.45 -1.36
CA LYS A 262 4.56 -18.94 -2.40
C LYS A 262 6.02 -18.91 -1.98
N LEU A 263 6.47 -17.84 -1.36
CA LEU A 263 7.84 -17.72 -0.86
C LEU A 263 8.11 -18.67 0.32
N THR A 264 7.11 -18.95 1.15
CA THR A 264 7.23 -19.94 2.22
C THR A 264 7.38 -21.37 1.65
N GLU A 265 6.61 -21.72 0.61
CA GLU A 265 6.78 -22.97 -0.13
C GLU A 265 8.19 -23.07 -0.75
N MET A 266 8.67 -22.00 -1.38
CA MET A 266 10.02 -21.92 -1.95
C MET A 266 11.09 -22.07 -0.87
N ASN A 267 10.95 -21.40 0.28
CA ASN A 267 11.91 -21.49 1.39
C ASN A 267 12.09 -22.93 1.89
N SER A 268 11.02 -23.73 1.97
CA SER A 268 11.11 -25.14 2.34
C SER A 268 11.91 -25.99 1.36
N ARG A 269 11.96 -25.58 0.09
CA ARG A 269 12.74 -26.24 -0.98
C ARG A 269 14.19 -25.74 -1.02
N VAL A 270 14.42 -24.44 -0.79
CA VAL A 270 15.77 -23.87 -0.63
C VAL A 270 16.49 -24.53 0.55
N SER A 271 15.78 -24.83 1.64
CA SER A 271 16.34 -25.57 2.79
C SER A 271 16.80 -27.00 2.43
N LYS A 272 16.34 -27.55 1.31
CA LYS A 272 16.76 -28.84 0.75
C LYS A 272 17.86 -28.71 -0.31
N GLY A 273 18.42 -27.51 -0.50
CA GLY A 273 19.51 -27.25 -1.44
C GLY A 273 19.09 -26.91 -2.87
N ILE A 274 17.78 -26.71 -3.13
CA ILE A 274 17.33 -26.29 -4.46
C ILE A 274 17.59 -24.79 -4.61
N GLN A 275 18.14 -24.37 -5.73
CA GLN A 275 18.44 -22.96 -6.02
C GLN A 275 17.17 -22.11 -6.07
N LEU A 276 17.24 -20.90 -5.51
CA LEU A 276 16.11 -19.96 -5.50
C LEU A 276 15.71 -19.55 -6.92
N SER A 277 16.67 -19.39 -7.82
CA SER A 277 16.44 -19.07 -9.23
C SER A 277 15.63 -20.14 -9.97
N GLU A 278 15.87 -21.41 -9.70
CA GLU A 278 15.07 -22.52 -10.26
C GLU A 278 13.62 -22.45 -9.75
N LEU A 279 13.43 -22.18 -8.46
CA LEU A 279 12.11 -22.05 -7.86
C LEU A 279 11.35 -20.82 -8.35
N MET A 280 12.05 -19.79 -8.82
CA MET A 280 11.48 -18.64 -9.52
C MET A 280 11.10 -18.95 -10.98
N GLY A 281 11.39 -20.17 -11.46
CA GLY A 281 11.00 -20.64 -12.79
C GLY A 281 11.95 -20.20 -13.89
N ILE A 282 13.25 -20.00 -13.61
CA ILE A 282 14.22 -19.54 -14.63
C ILE A 282 14.29 -20.50 -15.81
N ASN A 283 14.23 -21.81 -15.59
CA ASN A 283 14.28 -22.83 -16.64
C ASN A 283 12.99 -22.85 -17.50
N GLU A 284 11.82 -22.60 -16.88
CA GLU A 284 10.53 -22.51 -17.55
C GLU A 284 10.46 -21.25 -18.41
N ILE A 285 10.96 -20.13 -17.89
CA ILE A 285 11.01 -18.85 -18.60
C ILE A 285 11.96 -18.93 -19.81
N GLN A 286 13.11 -19.60 -19.67
CA GLN A 286 14.04 -19.84 -20.79
C GLN A 286 13.41 -20.71 -21.90
N SER A 287 12.44 -21.57 -21.57
CA SER A 287 11.63 -22.32 -22.54
C SER A 287 10.42 -21.55 -23.11
N GLY A 288 10.32 -20.24 -22.87
CA GLY A 288 9.28 -19.36 -23.40
C GLY A 288 7.99 -19.30 -22.58
N LYS A 289 7.95 -19.85 -21.36
CA LYS A 289 6.80 -19.74 -20.47
C LYS A 289 7.00 -18.59 -19.50
N GLU A 290 6.10 -17.61 -19.52
CA GLU A 290 6.14 -16.52 -18.56
C GLU A 290 5.74 -16.98 -17.14
N ASN A 291 6.55 -16.62 -16.15
CA ASN A 291 6.17 -16.79 -14.76
C ASN A 291 5.35 -15.57 -14.30
N PHE A 292 4.11 -15.81 -13.88
CA PHE A 292 3.21 -14.74 -13.45
C PHE A 292 3.72 -13.97 -12.23
N LEU A 293 4.49 -14.61 -11.34
CA LEU A 293 4.93 -14.01 -10.08
C LEU A 293 6.30 -13.37 -10.17
N PHE A 294 7.25 -14.04 -10.81
CA PHE A 294 8.64 -13.62 -10.87
C PHE A 294 9.05 -13.36 -12.32
N PRO A 295 9.28 -12.07 -12.68
CA PRO A 295 9.78 -11.72 -14.01
C PRO A 295 11.15 -12.36 -14.29
N ILE A 296 11.42 -12.66 -15.57
CA ILE A 296 12.70 -13.22 -16.00
C ILE A 296 13.91 -12.43 -15.49
N GLU A 297 13.78 -11.11 -15.45
CA GLU A 297 14.85 -10.23 -15.00
C GLU A 297 15.25 -10.51 -13.55
N LEU A 298 14.27 -10.69 -12.64
CA LEU A 298 14.56 -11.01 -11.24
C LEU A 298 15.15 -12.39 -11.11
N ALA A 299 14.57 -13.40 -11.78
CA ALA A 299 15.05 -14.78 -11.74
C ALA A 299 16.49 -14.90 -12.28
N SER A 300 16.82 -14.17 -13.37
CA SER A 300 18.18 -14.12 -13.93
C SER A 300 19.19 -13.45 -12.99
N VAL A 301 18.79 -12.33 -12.36
CA VAL A 301 19.64 -11.64 -11.37
C VAL A 301 19.91 -12.55 -10.16
N VAL A 302 18.89 -13.29 -9.71
CA VAL A 302 19.05 -14.25 -8.61
C VAL A 302 19.99 -15.38 -9.02
N LYS A 303 19.86 -15.94 -10.22
CA LYS A 303 20.75 -16.99 -10.75
C LYS A 303 22.20 -16.52 -10.77
N ILE A 304 22.46 -15.36 -11.36
CA ILE A 304 23.83 -14.79 -11.41
C ILE A 304 24.34 -14.56 -9.97
N GLY A 305 23.50 -14.10 -9.06
CA GLY A 305 23.88 -13.87 -7.67
C GLY A 305 24.22 -15.14 -6.90
N GLU A 306 23.49 -16.24 -7.17
CA GLU A 306 23.77 -17.57 -6.60
C GLU A 306 25.07 -18.15 -7.15
N GLU A 307 25.32 -18.03 -8.45
CA GLU A 307 26.53 -18.53 -9.13
C GLU A 307 27.80 -17.74 -8.73
N THR A 308 27.68 -16.43 -8.52
CA THR A 308 28.82 -15.54 -8.20
C THR A 308 29.02 -15.28 -6.71
N GLY A 309 28.10 -15.75 -5.85
CA GLY A 309 28.11 -15.43 -4.41
C GLY A 309 27.74 -13.98 -4.06
N ASN A 310 27.33 -13.17 -5.04
CA ASN A 310 27.04 -11.74 -4.85
C ASN A 310 25.53 -11.42 -4.86
N LEU A 311 24.73 -12.35 -4.35
CA LEU A 311 23.25 -12.26 -4.37
C LEU A 311 22.73 -11.01 -3.65
N ALA A 312 23.35 -10.64 -2.51
CA ALA A 312 22.91 -9.51 -1.71
C ALA A 312 22.94 -8.17 -2.48
N GLU A 313 24.06 -7.87 -3.12
CA GLU A 313 24.24 -6.62 -3.86
C GLU A 313 23.35 -6.55 -5.11
N LEU A 314 23.25 -7.67 -5.82
CA LEU A 314 22.42 -7.78 -7.02
C LEU A 314 20.93 -7.60 -6.68
N LEU A 315 20.45 -8.15 -5.57
CA LEU A 315 19.09 -7.94 -5.08
C LEU A 315 18.83 -6.49 -4.70
N ILE A 316 19.75 -5.82 -4.04
CA ILE A 316 19.63 -4.39 -3.72
C ILE A 316 19.59 -3.55 -5.01
N LYS A 317 20.42 -3.91 -6.01
CA LYS A 317 20.45 -3.20 -7.30
C LYS A 317 19.14 -3.37 -8.08
N ILE A 318 18.61 -4.59 -8.17
CA ILE A 318 17.32 -4.84 -8.86
C ILE A 318 16.16 -4.17 -8.14
N SER A 319 16.15 -4.13 -6.80
CA SER A 319 15.16 -3.38 -6.02
C SER A 319 15.14 -1.89 -6.37
N LYS A 320 16.32 -1.26 -6.50
CA LYS A 320 16.42 0.16 -6.93
C LYS A 320 15.87 0.37 -8.34
N LYS A 321 16.12 -0.60 -9.27
CA LYS A 321 15.57 -0.57 -10.63
C LYS A 321 14.05 -0.68 -10.60
N GLN A 322 13.50 -1.66 -9.86
CA GLN A 322 12.06 -1.84 -9.73
C GLN A 322 11.37 -0.58 -9.16
N ASN A 323 11.99 0.12 -8.20
CA ASN A 323 11.46 1.39 -7.68
C ASN A 323 11.40 2.48 -8.75
N LYS A 324 12.42 2.60 -9.64
CA LYS A 324 12.37 3.53 -10.78
C LYS A 324 11.27 3.17 -11.77
N GLU A 325 11.04 1.88 -12.01
CA GLU A 325 9.96 1.43 -12.88
C GLU A 325 8.58 1.72 -12.28
N ILE A 326 8.43 1.64 -10.95
CA ILE A 326 7.21 2.07 -10.26
C ILE A 326 6.97 3.57 -10.50
N ASP A 327 7.99 4.41 -10.39
CA ASP A 327 7.88 5.86 -10.67
C ASP A 327 7.38 6.11 -12.10
N ASN A 328 7.87 5.34 -13.08
CA ASN A 328 7.41 5.43 -14.47
C ASN A 328 5.95 4.98 -14.63
N VAL A 329 5.57 3.85 -14.01
CA VAL A 329 4.18 3.37 -14.05
C VAL A 329 3.23 4.38 -13.42
N VAL A 330 3.61 4.98 -12.29
CA VAL A 330 2.82 6.02 -11.60
C VAL A 330 2.62 7.25 -12.50
N LYS A 331 3.68 7.72 -13.17
CA LYS A 331 3.59 8.82 -14.13
C LYS A 331 2.67 8.47 -15.32
N ASN A 332 2.84 7.27 -15.88
CA ASN A 332 2.01 6.81 -17.00
C ASN A 332 0.52 6.72 -16.61
N ILE A 333 0.22 6.27 -15.39
CA ILE A 333 -1.16 6.26 -14.86
C ILE A 333 -1.72 7.68 -14.83
N GLN A 334 -0.97 8.66 -14.31
CA GLN A 334 -1.41 10.06 -14.25
C GLN A 334 -1.72 10.59 -15.65
N THR A 335 -0.80 10.41 -16.60
CA THR A 335 -0.94 10.90 -17.97
C THR A 335 -2.07 10.20 -18.74
N ALA A 336 -2.30 8.90 -18.48
CA ALA A 336 -3.34 8.14 -19.18
C ALA A 336 -4.75 8.39 -18.61
N ILE A 337 -4.87 8.69 -17.33
CA ILE A 337 -6.17 8.93 -16.69
C ILE A 337 -6.77 10.27 -17.16
N GLU A 338 -5.97 11.29 -17.40
CA GLU A 338 -6.45 12.63 -17.77
C GLU A 338 -7.30 12.62 -19.05
N PRO A 339 -6.83 12.11 -20.21
CA PRO A 339 -7.66 12.03 -21.42
C PRO A 339 -8.91 11.17 -21.23
N LEU A 340 -8.78 10.06 -20.49
CA LEU A 340 -9.90 9.14 -20.24
C LEU A 340 -11.01 9.81 -19.42
N VAL A 341 -10.64 10.56 -18.40
CA VAL A 341 -11.59 11.33 -17.58
C VAL A 341 -12.26 12.43 -18.40
N ILE A 342 -11.50 13.16 -19.23
CA ILE A 342 -12.05 14.20 -20.12
C ILE A 342 -13.06 13.60 -21.09
N ILE A 343 -12.77 12.46 -21.69
CA ILE A 343 -13.68 11.78 -22.62
C ILE A 343 -14.96 11.34 -21.88
N ILE A 344 -14.83 10.71 -20.71
CA ILE A 344 -15.99 10.28 -19.91
C ILE A 344 -16.87 11.47 -19.55
N ILE A 345 -16.29 12.55 -19.04
CA ILE A 345 -17.03 13.77 -18.68
C ILE A 345 -17.67 14.37 -19.93
N GLY A 346 -16.94 14.47 -21.02
CA GLY A 346 -17.46 15.00 -22.29
C GLY A 346 -18.66 14.22 -22.81
N VAL A 347 -18.60 12.88 -22.77
CA VAL A 347 -19.73 12.03 -23.14
C VAL A 347 -20.93 12.23 -22.22
N ILE A 348 -20.71 12.28 -20.90
CA ILE A 348 -21.79 12.47 -19.92
C ILE A 348 -22.44 13.85 -20.10
N VAL A 349 -21.64 14.91 -20.14
CA VAL A 349 -22.15 16.28 -20.31
C VAL A 349 -22.81 16.46 -21.67
N GLY A 350 -22.20 15.95 -22.74
CA GLY A 350 -22.77 15.97 -24.07
C GLY A 350 -24.11 15.25 -24.14
N THR A 351 -24.22 14.07 -23.52
CA THR A 351 -25.51 13.33 -23.45
C THR A 351 -26.56 14.11 -22.67
N LEU A 352 -26.20 14.74 -21.57
CA LEU A 352 -27.12 15.56 -20.77
C LEU A 352 -27.58 16.80 -21.56
N ILE A 353 -26.68 17.49 -22.24
CA ILE A 353 -27.02 18.65 -23.07
C ILE A 353 -27.94 18.22 -24.20
N MET A 354 -27.65 17.14 -24.92
CA MET A 354 -28.52 16.61 -25.96
C MET A 354 -29.90 16.22 -25.44
N ALA A 355 -29.95 15.55 -24.28
CA ALA A 355 -31.22 15.19 -23.63
C ALA A 355 -32.08 16.40 -23.27
N ILE A 356 -31.46 17.55 -23.03
CA ILE A 356 -32.13 18.82 -22.73
C ILE A 356 -32.54 19.54 -24.03
N MET A 357 -31.63 19.62 -24.99
CA MET A 357 -31.82 20.44 -26.21
C MET A 357 -32.73 19.78 -27.27
N LEU A 358 -32.64 18.45 -27.48
CA LEU A 358 -33.45 17.72 -28.46
C LEU A 358 -34.93 17.99 -28.34
N PRO A 359 -35.56 17.99 -27.17
CA PRO A 359 -36.96 18.34 -27.04
C PRO A 359 -37.26 19.78 -27.44
N PHE A 360 -36.36 20.77 -27.13
CA PHE A 360 -36.57 22.17 -27.56
C PHE A 360 -36.58 22.31 -29.07
N PHE A 361 -35.70 21.64 -29.81
CA PHE A 361 -35.69 21.63 -31.25
C PHE A 361 -36.97 21.01 -31.84
N ASN A 362 -37.50 19.94 -31.22
CA ASN A 362 -38.75 19.34 -31.66
C ASN A 362 -39.96 20.24 -31.41
N MET A 363 -39.97 21.06 -30.36
CA MET A 363 -41.05 22.05 -30.13
C MET A 363 -41.06 23.16 -31.15
N VAL A 364 -39.90 23.63 -31.60
CA VAL A 364 -39.79 24.67 -32.64
C VAL A 364 -40.29 24.15 -34.02
N ASN A 365 -40.19 22.85 -34.32
CA ASN A 365 -40.65 22.25 -35.57
C ASN A 365 -42.15 21.91 -35.60
N VAL A 366 -42.87 22.10 -34.49
CA VAL A 366 -44.32 21.82 -34.37
C VAL A 366 -45.15 23.12 -34.41
N ILE A 367 -44.49 24.28 -34.35
CA ILE A 367 -45.09 25.60 -34.55
C ILE A 367 -44.90 26.00 -36.00
#